data_6adc2aa4fb95510827fd3a82471949c8
#
_entry.id   6adc2aa4fb95510827fd3a82471949c8
#
_cell.length_a   1.000
_cell.length_b   1.000
_cell.length_c   1.000
_cell.angle_alpha   90.00
_cell.angle_beta   90.00
_cell.angle_gamma   90.00
#
_symmetry.space_group_name_H-M   'P 1'
#
loop_
_entity.id
_entity.type
_entity.pdbx_description
1 polymer ?
#
loop_
_entity_poly.entity_id
_entity_poly.type
_entity_poly.pdbx_seq_one_letter_code
_entity_poly.pdbx_strand_id
1 'polypeptide(L)'
;MPPRPNILLVFTDQQRSDTIRALGSHFGAETPNMDFLAREGVVFENCCCTAPICSPSRATMMTGLFPSQAGMPGNLFAPCPPLSPTIPTIGNYARQAGYETVYHGKWHLGGGDVRRYGFEVGEECSYDTQTVQLAARFWRDRDWLEHERPFLHVVSLLNPHDHYFYDPAERVPGFRRPWRNTGSARGDLAEPARARAADWPEERWGAYFRFYRQQIERADRDLGELLHQFRCSGFYNNSWIVFCADHGDMAGEHDLPFKGPFLYEGVLRVPLIVVPPLIRFSGADRQGLFRHSLQPGRRAALCSLLDIAPTLLDLMGLPKPERLSGVSLLPLVRGDADAAHEHVFAEWHGPAIRMVRSARLKYVRHRAGAEELFDLTEDPHETRNLAAAPAYAADRAALSARLDRHLAETGDPFADLDRHEFIFDPKRWAQPATTF
;
A
#
# COMPACT_ATOMS: atom_id res chain seq x y z
N MET A 1 12.76 32.66 3.53
CA MET A 1 12.84 31.31 4.11
C MET A 1 13.46 30.43 3.04
N PRO A 2 14.24 29.39 3.38
CA PRO A 2 14.68 28.46 2.35
C PRO A 2 13.43 27.88 1.66
N PRO A 3 13.50 27.60 0.34
CA PRO A 3 12.36 27.05 -0.37
C PRO A 3 11.98 25.69 0.26
N ARG A 4 10.70 25.53 0.59
CA ARG A 4 10.17 24.27 1.08
C ARG A 4 10.34 23.19 0.00
N PRO A 5 10.70 21.94 0.38
CA PRO A 5 10.87 20.89 -0.61
C PRO A 5 9.56 20.52 -1.28
N ASN A 6 9.64 20.11 -2.53
CA ASN A 6 8.53 19.43 -3.21
C ASN A 6 8.36 18.03 -2.66
N ILE A 7 7.20 17.45 -2.88
CA ILE A 7 6.88 16.09 -2.49
C ILE A 7 6.29 15.36 -3.71
N LEU A 8 6.91 14.24 -4.08
CA LEU A 8 6.42 13.31 -5.08
C LEU A 8 6.02 12.01 -4.39
N LEU A 9 4.71 11.73 -4.31
CA LEU A 9 4.18 10.45 -3.86
C LEU A 9 3.86 9.61 -5.10
N VAL A 10 4.58 8.51 -5.29
CA VAL A 10 4.33 7.54 -6.36
C VAL A 10 3.87 6.23 -5.74
N PHE A 11 2.81 5.64 -6.25
CA PHE A 11 2.42 4.31 -5.83
C PHE A 11 1.87 3.47 -6.97
N THR A 12 2.08 2.16 -6.83
CA THR A 12 1.59 1.12 -7.73
C THR A 12 0.33 0.47 -7.17
N ASP A 13 -0.44 -0.23 -8.00
CA ASP A 13 -1.62 -1.00 -7.60
C ASP A 13 -1.29 -2.50 -7.57
N GLN A 14 -1.58 -3.14 -6.44
CA GLN A 14 -1.49 -4.59 -6.27
C GLN A 14 -0.06 -5.14 -6.35
N GLN A 15 0.92 -4.39 -5.82
CA GLN A 15 2.32 -4.82 -5.80
C GLN A 15 2.75 -5.33 -4.42
N ARG A 16 3.22 -6.57 -4.36
CA ARG A 16 3.85 -7.16 -3.17
C ARG A 16 5.20 -6.50 -2.86
N SER A 17 5.55 -6.42 -1.58
CA SER A 17 6.85 -5.90 -1.16
C SER A 17 8.03 -6.74 -1.67
N ASP A 18 7.86 -8.06 -1.76
CA ASP A 18 8.88 -9.03 -2.18
C ASP A 18 9.02 -9.19 -3.69
N THR A 19 8.43 -8.28 -4.48
CA THR A 19 8.60 -8.24 -5.94
C THR A 19 9.81 -7.40 -6.37
N ILE A 20 10.30 -6.51 -5.50
CA ILE A 20 11.44 -5.64 -5.77
C ILE A 20 12.73 -6.44 -5.53
N ARG A 21 13.63 -6.48 -6.53
CA ARG A 21 14.85 -7.28 -6.49
C ARG A 21 15.76 -6.89 -5.32
N ALA A 22 15.96 -5.60 -5.08
CA ALA A 22 16.74 -5.11 -3.95
C ALA A 22 16.18 -5.53 -2.58
N LEU A 23 14.90 -5.93 -2.48
CA LEU A 23 14.27 -6.41 -1.25
C LEU A 23 14.24 -7.94 -1.12
N GLY A 24 14.88 -8.66 -2.03
CA GLY A 24 14.97 -10.12 -1.99
C GLY A 24 13.84 -10.80 -2.76
N SER A 25 13.55 -10.33 -3.96
CA SER A 25 12.48 -10.84 -4.82
C SER A 25 12.60 -12.34 -5.09
N HIS A 26 11.50 -13.07 -4.87
CA HIS A 26 11.32 -14.47 -5.28
C HIS A 26 10.72 -14.58 -6.69
N PHE A 27 10.29 -13.46 -7.28
CA PHE A 27 9.64 -13.41 -8.59
C PHE A 27 10.60 -13.40 -9.76
N GLY A 28 11.89 -13.10 -9.52
CA GLY A 28 12.88 -12.94 -10.58
C GLY A 28 12.56 -11.77 -11.51
N ALA A 29 11.81 -10.77 -11.03
CA ALA A 29 11.50 -9.56 -11.78
C ALA A 29 12.71 -8.62 -11.83
N GLU A 30 12.95 -8.01 -12.98
CA GLU A 30 13.95 -6.96 -13.14
C GLU A 30 13.35 -5.61 -12.77
N THR A 31 13.82 -5.05 -11.64
CA THR A 31 13.28 -3.80 -11.06
C THR A 31 14.38 -2.74 -10.84
N PRO A 32 15.18 -2.38 -11.86
CA PRO A 32 16.32 -1.50 -11.68
C PRO A 32 15.97 -0.11 -11.17
N ASN A 33 14.78 0.42 -11.47
CA ASN A 33 14.35 1.75 -11.06
C ASN A 33 13.81 1.75 -9.62
N MET A 34 13.08 0.72 -9.21
CA MET A 34 12.70 0.51 -7.80
C MET A 34 13.94 0.21 -6.95
N ASP A 35 14.89 -0.59 -7.47
CA ASP A 35 16.19 -0.85 -6.83
C ASP A 35 17.00 0.45 -6.66
N PHE A 36 16.91 1.36 -7.63
CA PHE A 36 17.54 2.69 -7.52
C PHE A 36 16.93 3.47 -6.34
N LEU A 37 15.60 3.54 -6.21
CA LEU A 37 14.95 4.20 -5.07
C LEU A 37 15.35 3.55 -3.74
N ALA A 38 15.40 2.21 -3.68
CA ALA A 38 15.80 1.46 -2.49
C ALA A 38 17.23 1.76 -2.05
N ARG A 39 18.15 1.95 -3.01
CA ARG A 39 19.54 2.31 -2.75
C ARG A 39 19.71 3.75 -2.28
N GLU A 40 18.91 4.66 -2.81
CA GLU A 40 19.02 6.10 -2.55
C GLU A 40 18.21 6.55 -1.32
N GLY A 41 17.30 5.73 -0.83
CA GLY A 41 16.36 6.04 0.22
C GLY A 41 16.41 5.13 1.44
N VAL A 42 15.44 5.35 2.31
CA VAL A 42 15.14 4.49 3.47
C VAL A 42 14.01 3.55 3.10
N VAL A 43 14.27 2.26 3.20
CA VAL A 43 13.32 1.17 2.93
C VAL A 43 12.69 0.70 4.23
N PHE A 44 11.36 0.65 4.27
CA PHE A 44 10.58 0.09 5.38
C PHE A 44 10.17 -1.34 5.03
N GLU A 45 10.75 -2.33 5.71
CA GLU A 45 10.57 -3.75 5.37
C GLU A 45 9.23 -4.33 5.81
N ASN A 46 8.57 -3.70 6.80
CA ASN A 46 7.33 -4.18 7.42
C ASN A 46 6.21 -3.14 7.32
N CYS A 47 5.98 -2.60 6.12
CA CYS A 47 4.83 -1.74 5.87
C CYS A 47 3.60 -2.57 5.50
N CYS A 48 2.50 -2.35 6.22
CA CYS A 48 1.23 -3.03 5.98
C CYS A 48 0.17 -2.06 5.44
N CYS A 49 -0.62 -2.49 4.46
CA CYS A 49 -1.85 -1.79 4.14
C CYS A 49 -2.93 -2.06 5.20
N THR A 50 -3.91 -1.19 5.31
CA THR A 50 -5.01 -1.32 6.28
C THR A 50 -6.17 -2.19 5.78
N ALA A 51 -6.26 -2.34 4.46
CA ALA A 51 -7.20 -3.25 3.81
C ALA A 51 -6.60 -3.69 2.47
N PRO A 52 -6.50 -5.00 2.18
CA PRO A 52 -5.85 -5.47 0.96
C PRO A 52 -6.78 -5.40 -0.27
N ILE A 53 -7.30 -4.21 -0.54
CA ILE A 53 -8.16 -3.90 -1.69
C ILE A 53 -8.06 -2.40 -2.02
N CYS A 54 -8.17 -2.06 -3.32
CA CYS A 54 -7.81 -0.76 -3.87
C CYS A 54 -8.46 0.45 -3.16
N SER A 55 -9.80 0.63 -3.26
CA SER A 55 -10.45 1.84 -2.76
C SER A 55 -10.29 2.06 -1.25
N PRO A 56 -10.45 1.05 -0.37
CA PRO A 56 -10.20 1.20 1.06
C PRO A 56 -8.76 1.59 1.39
N SER A 57 -7.77 0.90 0.78
CA SER A 57 -6.36 1.22 1.03
C SER A 57 -5.97 2.61 0.51
N ARG A 58 -6.47 3.00 -0.67
CA ARG A 58 -6.26 4.35 -1.22
C ARG A 58 -6.91 5.43 -0.36
N ALA A 59 -8.10 5.17 0.18
CA ALA A 59 -8.74 6.08 1.15
C ALA A 59 -7.85 6.28 2.38
N THR A 60 -7.26 5.21 2.92
CA THR A 60 -6.29 5.30 4.01
C THR A 60 -5.10 6.19 3.66
N MET A 61 -4.47 5.97 2.51
CA MET A 61 -3.31 6.78 2.08
C MET A 61 -3.66 8.26 1.91
N MET A 62 -4.85 8.55 1.35
CA MET A 62 -5.27 9.93 1.09
C MET A 62 -5.77 10.64 2.35
N THR A 63 -6.35 9.94 3.32
CA THR A 63 -7.02 10.57 4.48
C THR A 63 -6.28 10.37 5.81
N GLY A 64 -5.41 9.34 5.93
CA GLY A 64 -4.79 8.93 7.19
C GLY A 64 -5.76 8.27 8.17
N LEU A 65 -6.91 7.77 7.68
CA LEU A 65 -7.95 7.11 8.46
C LEU A 65 -8.06 5.63 8.08
N PHE A 66 -8.54 4.80 8.99
CA PHE A 66 -8.94 3.44 8.64
C PHE A 66 -10.11 3.47 7.64
N PRO A 67 -10.26 2.46 6.76
CA PRO A 67 -11.37 2.39 5.81
C PRO A 67 -12.75 2.52 6.45
N SER A 68 -12.98 1.91 7.62
CA SER A 68 -14.19 2.05 8.42
C SER A 68 -14.48 3.51 8.82
N GLN A 69 -13.43 4.24 9.25
CA GLN A 69 -13.53 5.66 9.62
C GLN A 69 -13.70 6.57 8.40
N ALA A 70 -13.10 6.20 7.25
CA ALA A 70 -13.24 6.93 5.99
C ALA A 70 -14.56 6.65 5.26
N GLY A 71 -15.38 5.71 5.76
CA GLY A 71 -16.61 5.30 5.10
C GLY A 71 -16.41 4.56 3.78
N MET A 72 -15.23 3.92 3.60
CA MET A 72 -14.83 3.18 2.40
C MET A 72 -14.63 1.69 2.69
N PRO A 73 -15.68 0.93 3.00
CA PRO A 73 -15.55 -0.46 3.44
C PRO A 73 -15.19 -1.45 2.31
N GLY A 74 -15.27 -1.03 1.06
CA GLY A 74 -15.00 -1.86 -0.12
C GLY A 74 -14.67 -1.03 -1.35
N ASN A 75 -14.44 -1.71 -2.48
CA ASN A 75 -14.25 -1.03 -3.76
C ASN A 75 -15.55 -0.33 -4.21
N LEU A 76 -15.40 0.65 -5.10
CA LEU A 76 -16.47 1.50 -5.66
C LEU A 76 -17.53 0.76 -6.49
N PHE A 77 -17.75 -0.49 -6.22
CA PHE A 77 -18.89 -1.20 -6.79
C PHE A 77 -20.07 -1.09 -5.82
N ALA A 78 -21.27 -0.83 -6.36
CA ALA A 78 -22.46 -0.79 -5.52
C ALA A 78 -22.50 -2.01 -4.59
N PRO A 79 -22.74 -1.82 -3.29
CA PRO A 79 -23.30 -0.63 -2.65
C PRO A 79 -22.27 0.32 -1.98
N CYS A 80 -20.96 0.17 -2.23
CA CYS A 80 -19.95 1.01 -1.57
C CYS A 80 -20.03 2.47 -2.06
N PRO A 81 -20.22 3.47 -1.18
CA PRO A 81 -20.28 4.86 -1.57
C PRO A 81 -18.88 5.40 -1.95
N PRO A 82 -18.80 6.48 -2.74
CA PRO A 82 -17.55 7.20 -2.95
C PRO A 82 -17.04 7.82 -1.64
N LEU A 83 -15.74 8.10 -1.59
CA LEU A 83 -15.15 8.87 -0.48
C LEU A 83 -15.88 10.21 -0.34
N SER A 84 -16.29 10.54 0.89
CA SER A 84 -16.94 11.82 1.13
C SER A 84 -15.97 12.98 0.94
N PRO A 85 -16.29 14.00 0.12
CA PRO A 85 -15.42 15.17 -0.05
C PRO A 85 -15.35 16.06 1.21
N THR A 86 -16.15 15.77 2.25
CA THR A 86 -16.06 16.43 3.55
C THR A 86 -14.94 15.88 4.43
N ILE A 87 -14.39 14.71 4.08
CA ILE A 87 -13.21 14.14 4.75
C ILE A 87 -11.97 14.76 4.11
N PRO A 88 -11.17 15.56 4.84
CA PRO A 88 -9.97 16.13 4.28
C PRO A 88 -8.94 15.07 3.91
N THR A 89 -8.32 15.26 2.76
CA THR A 89 -7.24 14.45 2.23
C THR A 89 -5.89 15.14 2.37
N ILE A 90 -4.81 14.44 2.04
CA ILE A 90 -3.46 15.04 1.92
C ILE A 90 -3.45 16.24 0.97
N GLY A 91 -4.28 16.25 -0.08
CA GLY A 91 -4.44 17.39 -0.99
C GLY A 91 -4.99 18.63 -0.27
N ASN A 92 -6.02 18.47 0.57
CA ASN A 92 -6.57 19.58 1.34
C ASN A 92 -5.54 20.17 2.32
N TYR A 93 -4.80 19.32 3.03
CA TYR A 93 -3.75 19.76 3.95
C TYR A 93 -2.59 20.45 3.21
N ALA A 94 -2.13 19.89 2.10
CA ALA A 94 -1.07 20.47 1.31
C ALA A 94 -1.45 21.87 0.77
N ARG A 95 -2.69 22.05 0.30
CA ARG A 95 -3.20 23.38 -0.08
C ARG A 95 -3.18 24.37 1.06
N GLN A 96 -3.61 23.96 2.26
CA GLN A 96 -3.55 24.80 3.46
C GLN A 96 -2.11 25.22 3.80
N ALA A 97 -1.14 24.33 3.53
CA ALA A 97 0.28 24.62 3.66
C ALA A 97 0.83 25.49 2.51
N GLY A 98 0.02 25.87 1.52
CA GLY A 98 0.43 26.67 0.36
C GLY A 98 1.17 25.90 -0.72
N TYR A 99 1.05 24.57 -0.75
CA TYR A 99 1.55 23.74 -1.84
C TYR A 99 0.62 23.81 -3.05
N GLU A 100 1.16 23.74 -4.26
CA GLU A 100 0.41 23.34 -5.44
C GLU A 100 0.13 21.84 -5.36
N THR A 101 -1.11 21.41 -5.59
CA THR A 101 -1.52 20.03 -5.37
C THR A 101 -1.94 19.37 -6.66
N VAL A 102 -1.29 18.26 -7.00
CA VAL A 102 -1.41 17.58 -8.29
C VAL A 102 -1.69 16.11 -8.11
N TYR A 103 -2.61 15.57 -8.90
CA TYR A 103 -2.91 14.14 -8.92
C TYR A 103 -3.01 13.62 -10.35
N HIS A 104 -2.23 12.62 -10.72
CA HIS A 104 -2.35 11.93 -12.01
C HIS A 104 -2.42 10.42 -11.82
N GLY A 105 -3.24 9.77 -12.63
CA GLY A 105 -3.40 8.32 -12.65
C GLY A 105 -4.65 7.82 -11.95
N LYS A 106 -4.68 6.55 -11.57
CA LYS A 106 -5.86 5.88 -10.99
C LYS A 106 -6.26 6.49 -9.64
N TRP A 107 -7.46 7.08 -9.57
CA TRP A 107 -8.04 7.61 -8.33
C TRP A 107 -8.78 6.54 -7.53
N HIS A 108 -9.79 5.95 -8.12
CA HIS A 108 -10.59 4.83 -7.59
C HIS A 108 -11.23 5.09 -6.20
N LEU A 109 -11.52 6.34 -5.87
CA LEU A 109 -12.25 6.74 -4.66
C LEU A 109 -13.60 7.38 -5.00
N GLY A 110 -13.97 7.43 -6.28
CA GLY A 110 -15.23 7.97 -6.77
C GLY A 110 -15.33 9.50 -6.70
N GLY A 111 -16.55 10.00 -6.83
CA GLY A 111 -16.81 11.44 -6.72
C GLY A 111 -16.47 12.25 -7.97
N GLY A 112 -15.96 11.63 -9.03
CA GLY A 112 -15.71 12.18 -10.37
C GLY A 112 -14.43 12.99 -10.46
N ASP A 113 -14.35 14.16 -9.84
CA ASP A 113 -13.25 15.09 -10.02
C ASP A 113 -12.36 15.16 -8.76
N VAL A 114 -11.07 14.83 -8.88
CA VAL A 114 -10.09 14.88 -7.79
C VAL A 114 -9.93 16.28 -7.17
N ARG A 115 -10.31 17.35 -7.90
CA ARG A 115 -10.31 18.70 -7.37
C ARG A 115 -11.24 18.89 -6.16
N ARG A 116 -12.27 18.09 -6.06
CA ARG A 116 -13.15 18.06 -4.88
C ARG A 116 -12.45 17.58 -3.61
N TYR A 117 -11.32 16.92 -3.77
CA TYR A 117 -10.51 16.33 -2.70
C TYR A 117 -9.20 17.10 -2.45
N GLY A 118 -9.16 18.36 -2.87
CA GLY A 118 -8.07 19.28 -2.56
C GLY A 118 -6.93 19.30 -3.58
N PHE A 119 -7.04 18.60 -4.72
CA PHE A 119 -6.05 18.69 -5.80
C PHE A 119 -6.43 19.80 -6.79
N GLU A 120 -5.52 20.77 -7.00
CA GLU A 120 -5.75 21.91 -7.91
C GLU A 120 -5.66 21.49 -9.36
N VAL A 121 -4.73 20.56 -9.65
CA VAL A 121 -4.53 19.95 -10.96
C VAL A 121 -4.75 18.45 -10.81
N GLY A 122 -5.52 17.85 -11.71
CA GLY A 122 -5.68 16.40 -11.63
C GLY A 122 -6.39 15.81 -12.83
N GLU A 123 -5.92 14.64 -13.23
CA GLU A 123 -6.51 13.84 -14.28
C GLU A 123 -6.47 12.36 -13.87
N GLU A 124 -7.66 11.76 -13.74
CA GLU A 124 -7.78 10.33 -13.53
C GLU A 124 -7.48 9.60 -14.84
N CYS A 125 -6.57 8.64 -14.79
CA CYS A 125 -6.15 7.85 -15.93
C CYS A 125 -5.85 6.41 -15.51
N SER A 126 -6.25 5.45 -16.34
CA SER A 126 -5.99 4.02 -16.12
C SER A 126 -4.84 3.48 -16.99
N TYR A 127 -4.10 4.34 -17.67
CA TYR A 127 -2.95 3.96 -18.50
C TYR A 127 -1.67 4.57 -17.95
N ASP A 128 -0.73 3.74 -17.49
CA ASP A 128 0.50 4.21 -16.85
C ASP A 128 1.35 5.11 -17.76
N THR A 129 1.48 4.77 -19.02
CA THR A 129 2.19 5.61 -19.99
C THR A 129 1.57 7.02 -20.11
N GLN A 130 0.25 7.14 -20.13
CA GLN A 130 -0.44 8.43 -20.14
C GLN A 130 -0.24 9.15 -18.81
N THR A 131 -0.33 8.44 -17.68
CA THR A 131 -0.07 9.00 -16.35
C THR A 131 1.33 9.61 -16.26
N VAL A 132 2.34 8.92 -16.76
CA VAL A 132 3.74 9.42 -16.84
C VAL A 132 3.84 10.65 -17.73
N GLN A 133 3.17 10.67 -18.89
CA GLN A 133 3.16 11.82 -19.80
C GLN A 133 2.50 13.05 -19.16
N LEU A 134 1.39 12.89 -18.45
CA LEU A 134 0.72 13.97 -17.72
C LEU A 134 1.63 14.55 -16.63
N ALA A 135 2.29 13.68 -15.85
CA ALA A 135 3.23 14.12 -14.83
C ALA A 135 4.43 14.85 -15.44
N ALA A 136 5.02 14.31 -16.51
CA ALA A 136 6.14 14.93 -17.21
C ALA A 136 5.75 16.30 -17.79
N ARG A 137 4.54 16.43 -18.37
CA ARG A 137 4.01 17.71 -18.86
C ARG A 137 3.89 18.71 -17.73
N PHE A 138 3.35 18.33 -16.56
CA PHE A 138 3.22 19.22 -15.41
C PHE A 138 4.57 19.84 -15.03
N TRP A 139 5.64 19.04 -14.99
CA TRP A 139 6.98 19.53 -14.63
C TRP A 139 7.63 20.33 -15.76
N ARG A 140 7.51 19.92 -17.03
CA ARG A 140 8.11 20.59 -18.17
C ARG A 140 7.52 21.98 -18.42
N ASP A 141 6.22 22.15 -18.16
CA ASP A 141 5.52 23.42 -18.37
C ASP A 141 5.83 24.45 -17.26
N ARG A 142 6.76 24.14 -16.35
CA ARG A 142 7.21 24.98 -15.22
C ARG A 142 8.72 25.14 -15.23
N ASP A 143 9.16 26.38 -15.00
CA ASP A 143 10.57 26.65 -14.74
C ASP A 143 10.87 26.44 -13.24
N TRP A 144 11.72 25.48 -12.91
CA TRP A 144 12.08 25.18 -11.53
C TRP A 144 12.83 26.33 -10.82
N LEU A 145 13.47 27.25 -11.59
CA LEU A 145 14.14 28.44 -11.04
C LEU A 145 13.15 29.55 -10.67
N GLU A 146 12.01 29.62 -11.36
CA GLU A 146 11.00 30.66 -11.18
C GLU A 146 9.79 30.15 -10.39
N HIS A 147 9.69 28.85 -10.17
CA HIS A 147 8.57 28.24 -9.47
C HIS A 147 8.65 28.44 -7.97
N GLU A 148 7.93 29.43 -7.44
CA GLU A 148 8.00 29.84 -6.03
C GLU A 148 7.22 28.91 -5.09
N ARG A 149 6.16 28.25 -5.57
CA ARG A 149 5.31 27.38 -4.74
C ARG A 149 5.85 25.95 -4.77
N PRO A 150 6.10 25.32 -3.60
CA PRO A 150 6.35 23.88 -3.58
C PRO A 150 5.10 23.12 -4.01
N PHE A 151 5.25 21.92 -4.53
CA PHE A 151 4.12 21.08 -4.90
C PHE A 151 4.09 19.75 -4.14
N LEU A 152 2.88 19.25 -3.91
CA LEU A 152 2.59 17.85 -3.65
C LEU A 152 2.05 17.23 -4.94
N HIS A 153 2.82 16.35 -5.56
CA HIS A 153 2.39 15.61 -6.74
C HIS A 153 2.20 14.15 -6.41
N VAL A 154 0.99 13.67 -6.58
CA VAL A 154 0.62 12.25 -6.42
C VAL A 154 0.54 11.62 -7.81
N VAL A 155 1.31 10.55 -8.03
CA VAL A 155 1.30 9.76 -9.26
C VAL A 155 0.91 8.33 -8.92
N SER A 156 -0.24 7.89 -9.40
CA SER A 156 -0.80 6.58 -9.14
C SER A 156 -0.74 5.71 -10.40
N LEU A 157 0.21 4.77 -10.42
CA LEU A 157 0.35 3.80 -11.50
C LEU A 157 -0.64 2.65 -11.29
N LEU A 158 -1.19 2.12 -12.39
CA LEU A 158 -2.14 1.01 -12.36
C LEU A 158 -1.42 -0.33 -12.21
N ASN A 159 -0.29 -0.53 -12.92
CA ASN A 159 0.41 -1.80 -12.87
C ASN A 159 1.12 -2.01 -11.52
N PRO A 160 1.21 -3.29 -11.07
CA PRO A 160 0.94 -4.56 -11.79
C PRO A 160 -0.52 -5.05 -11.81
N HIS A 161 -1.53 -4.27 -11.45
CA HIS A 161 -2.95 -4.65 -11.40
C HIS A 161 -3.45 -5.34 -12.69
N ASP A 162 -2.93 -4.97 -13.86
CA ASP A 162 -3.35 -5.54 -15.16
C ASP A 162 -3.04 -7.04 -15.30
N HIS A 163 -2.40 -7.68 -14.30
CA HIS A 163 -2.18 -9.12 -14.32
C HIS A 163 -3.49 -9.94 -14.30
N TYR A 164 -4.64 -9.32 -14.04
CA TYR A 164 -5.95 -9.94 -14.27
C TYR A 164 -6.18 -10.37 -15.73
N PHE A 165 -5.44 -9.79 -16.68
CA PHE A 165 -5.53 -10.11 -18.10
C PHE A 165 -4.59 -11.24 -18.54
N TYR A 166 -4.00 -12.01 -17.61
CA TYR A 166 -3.21 -13.17 -18.00
C TYR A 166 -4.09 -14.20 -18.76
N ASP A 167 -3.48 -14.90 -19.72
CA ASP A 167 -4.20 -15.97 -20.44
C ASP A 167 -4.37 -17.19 -19.53
N PRO A 168 -5.59 -17.53 -19.09
CA PRO A 168 -5.83 -18.69 -18.23
C PRO A 168 -5.62 -20.04 -18.95
N ALA A 169 -5.54 -20.06 -20.30
CA ALA A 169 -5.25 -21.25 -21.09
C ALA A 169 -3.75 -21.53 -21.21
N GLU A 170 -2.93 -20.51 -21.00
CA GLU A 170 -1.48 -20.64 -21.07
C GLU A 170 -0.94 -21.60 -20.01
N ARG A 171 0.15 -22.28 -20.33
CA ARG A 171 0.87 -23.20 -19.44
C ARG A 171 2.38 -22.92 -19.51
N VAL A 172 3.05 -23.04 -18.36
CA VAL A 172 4.51 -22.97 -18.27
C VAL A 172 5.00 -24.35 -17.81
N PRO A 173 5.43 -25.22 -18.73
CA PRO A 173 5.86 -26.56 -18.38
C PRO A 173 7.00 -26.57 -17.36
N GLY A 174 6.93 -27.47 -16.38
CA GLY A 174 7.96 -27.60 -15.35
C GLY A 174 8.01 -26.52 -14.30
N PHE A 175 7.11 -25.53 -14.34
CA PHE A 175 7.04 -24.51 -13.29
C PHE A 175 6.71 -25.12 -11.93
N ARG A 176 7.33 -24.55 -10.89
CA ARG A 176 7.02 -24.80 -9.48
C ARG A 176 7.02 -23.48 -8.74
N ARG A 177 5.99 -23.24 -7.93
CA ARG A 177 5.92 -22.04 -7.10
C ARG A 177 7.08 -22.01 -6.11
N PRO A 178 7.66 -20.82 -5.82
CA PRO A 178 8.80 -20.70 -4.88
C PRO A 178 8.43 -21.05 -3.44
N TRP A 179 7.17 -20.91 -3.04
CA TRP A 179 6.62 -21.31 -1.74
C TRP A 179 5.78 -22.57 -1.87
N ARG A 180 5.92 -23.48 -0.90
CA ARG A 180 5.26 -24.80 -0.92
C ARG A 180 4.11 -24.92 0.08
N ASN A 181 3.35 -23.88 0.30
CA ASN A 181 2.18 -23.92 1.16
C ASN A 181 0.91 -24.34 0.41
N THR A 182 1.05 -25.40 -0.41
CA THR A 182 -0.04 -25.94 -1.23
C THR A 182 -0.71 -27.11 -0.55
N GLY A 183 -2.02 -27.20 -0.65
CA GLY A 183 -2.79 -28.41 -0.34
C GLY A 183 -2.96 -28.75 1.13
N SER A 184 -1.89 -28.93 1.87
CA SER A 184 -1.95 -29.28 3.31
C SER A 184 -2.49 -28.16 4.18
N ALA A 185 -2.27 -26.91 3.79
CA ALA A 185 -2.78 -25.72 4.49
C ALA A 185 -4.26 -25.40 4.22
N ARG A 186 -4.87 -25.99 3.19
CA ARG A 186 -6.29 -25.69 2.86
C ARG A 186 -7.25 -26.04 3.98
N GLY A 187 -6.97 -27.09 4.76
CA GLY A 187 -7.78 -27.48 5.92
C GLY A 187 -7.80 -26.42 7.03
N ASP A 188 -6.72 -25.67 7.12
CA ASP A 188 -6.51 -24.66 8.16
C ASP A 188 -6.96 -23.25 7.72
N LEU A 189 -7.31 -23.07 6.43
CA LEU A 189 -7.83 -21.79 5.93
C LEU A 189 -9.20 -21.49 6.53
N ALA A 190 -9.41 -20.25 6.97
CA ALA A 190 -10.73 -19.76 7.29
C ALA A 190 -11.66 -19.79 6.06
N GLU A 191 -12.98 -19.91 6.28
CA GLU A 191 -13.94 -20.13 5.20
C GLU A 191 -13.86 -19.13 4.03
N PRO A 192 -13.71 -17.82 4.25
CA PRO A 192 -13.61 -16.89 3.13
C PRO A 192 -12.40 -17.13 2.22
N ALA A 193 -11.26 -17.53 2.79
CA ALA A 193 -10.05 -17.88 2.02
C ALA A 193 -10.23 -19.23 1.33
N ARG A 194 -10.74 -20.24 2.05
CA ARG A 194 -10.98 -21.59 1.50
C ARG A 194 -11.87 -21.56 0.27
N ALA A 195 -12.96 -20.77 0.29
CA ALA A 195 -13.87 -20.62 -0.84
C ALA A 195 -13.21 -20.01 -2.10
N ARG A 196 -12.06 -19.36 -1.94
CA ARG A 196 -11.33 -18.73 -3.05
C ARG A 196 -10.09 -19.50 -3.48
N ALA A 197 -9.68 -20.51 -2.73
CA ALA A 197 -8.53 -21.34 -3.10
C ALA A 197 -8.77 -22.02 -4.44
N ALA A 198 -7.80 -21.87 -5.35
CA ALA A 198 -7.89 -22.39 -6.72
C ALA A 198 -7.16 -23.71 -6.86
N ASP A 199 -7.82 -24.68 -7.48
CA ASP A 199 -7.22 -25.98 -7.80
C ASP A 199 -6.58 -25.93 -9.20
N TRP A 200 -5.59 -25.06 -9.35
CA TRP A 200 -4.87 -24.91 -10.61
C TRP A 200 -3.63 -25.79 -10.65
N PRO A 201 -3.33 -26.42 -11.82
CA PRO A 201 -2.06 -27.10 -11.99
C PRO A 201 -0.90 -26.10 -11.94
N GLU A 202 0.30 -26.57 -11.54
CA GLU A 202 1.49 -25.71 -11.41
C GLU A 202 1.83 -24.95 -12.70
N GLU A 203 1.61 -25.56 -13.87
CA GLU A 203 1.85 -24.90 -15.15
C GLU A 203 0.94 -23.69 -15.38
N ARG A 204 -0.30 -23.70 -14.87
CA ARG A 204 -1.21 -22.55 -14.91
C ARG A 204 -0.76 -21.48 -13.92
N TRP A 205 -0.35 -21.86 -12.72
CA TRP A 205 0.29 -20.94 -11.79
C TRP A 205 1.53 -20.28 -12.42
N GLY A 206 2.27 -21.05 -13.24
CA GLY A 206 3.42 -20.52 -13.99
C GLY A 206 3.03 -19.42 -14.97
N ALA A 207 1.93 -19.56 -15.69
CA ALA A 207 1.43 -18.51 -16.58
C ALA A 207 1.02 -17.26 -15.83
N TYR A 208 0.25 -17.42 -14.74
CA TYR A 208 -0.14 -16.34 -13.82
C TYR A 208 1.09 -15.60 -13.28
N PHE A 209 2.07 -16.35 -12.75
CA PHE A 209 3.28 -15.82 -12.14
C PHE A 209 4.15 -15.06 -13.15
N ARG A 210 4.32 -15.62 -14.36
CA ARG A 210 5.05 -14.99 -15.45
C ARG A 210 4.41 -13.65 -15.84
N PHE A 211 3.10 -13.64 -15.98
CA PHE A 211 2.39 -12.43 -16.38
C PHE A 211 2.43 -11.36 -15.28
N TYR A 212 2.27 -11.73 -14.00
CA TYR A 212 2.43 -10.81 -12.87
C TYR A 212 3.84 -10.20 -12.85
N ARG A 213 4.88 -11.02 -13.06
CA ARG A 213 6.26 -10.54 -13.20
C ARG A 213 6.40 -9.52 -14.33
N GLN A 214 5.83 -9.78 -15.50
CA GLN A 214 5.87 -8.84 -16.63
C GLN A 214 5.19 -7.51 -16.31
N GLN A 215 4.09 -7.52 -15.54
CA GLN A 215 3.44 -6.28 -15.12
C GLN A 215 4.28 -5.51 -14.08
N ILE A 216 4.99 -6.21 -13.20
CA ILE A 216 5.95 -5.58 -12.27
C ILE A 216 7.08 -4.90 -13.06
N GLU A 217 7.68 -5.60 -14.03
CA GLU A 217 8.73 -5.06 -14.89
C GLU A 217 8.23 -3.89 -15.75
N ARG A 218 6.95 -3.89 -16.14
CA ARG A 218 6.31 -2.77 -16.81
C ARG A 218 6.17 -1.58 -15.88
N ALA A 219 5.64 -1.77 -14.66
CA ALA A 219 5.54 -0.72 -13.65
C ALA A 219 6.92 -0.11 -13.32
N ASP A 220 7.98 -0.94 -13.27
CA ASP A 220 9.35 -0.46 -13.06
C ASP A 220 9.84 0.41 -14.24
N ARG A 221 9.55 0.04 -15.48
CA ARG A 221 9.90 0.87 -16.65
C ARG A 221 9.15 2.19 -16.66
N ASP A 222 7.84 2.18 -16.36
CA ASP A 222 7.04 3.39 -16.27
C ASP A 222 7.52 4.31 -15.13
N LEU A 223 7.90 3.74 -13.98
CA LEU A 223 8.59 4.46 -12.90
C LEU A 223 9.93 5.03 -13.36
N GLY A 224 10.72 4.28 -14.13
CA GLY A 224 12.00 4.73 -14.67
C GLY A 224 11.85 5.94 -15.57
N GLU A 225 10.87 5.93 -16.47
CA GLU A 225 10.56 7.07 -17.34
C GLU A 225 10.08 8.27 -16.51
N LEU A 226 9.20 8.04 -15.52
CA LEU A 226 8.74 9.08 -14.60
C LEU A 226 9.91 9.77 -13.88
N LEU A 227 10.81 8.98 -13.30
CA LEU A 227 12.00 9.48 -12.59
C LEU A 227 12.96 10.20 -13.53
N HIS A 228 13.11 9.71 -14.77
CA HIS A 228 13.93 10.38 -15.79
C HIS A 228 13.38 11.77 -16.10
N GLN A 229 12.10 11.90 -16.42
CA GLN A 229 11.45 13.17 -16.69
C GLN A 229 11.51 14.12 -15.49
N PHE A 230 11.32 13.58 -14.27
CA PHE A 230 11.42 14.37 -13.05
C PHE A 230 12.84 14.88 -12.79
N ARG A 231 13.86 14.11 -13.08
CA ARG A 231 15.28 14.55 -12.99
C ARG A 231 15.61 15.62 -14.03
N CYS A 232 15.12 15.46 -15.25
CA CYS A 232 15.33 16.44 -16.34
C CYS A 232 14.64 17.78 -16.06
N SER A 233 13.57 17.81 -15.26
CA SER A 233 12.84 19.03 -14.92
C SER A 233 13.55 19.94 -13.91
N GLY A 234 14.62 19.47 -13.25
CA GLY A 234 15.32 20.18 -12.17
C GLY A 234 14.67 20.08 -10.79
N PHE A 235 13.38 19.76 -10.68
CA PHE A 235 12.67 19.67 -9.40
C PHE A 235 13.13 18.50 -8.51
N TYR A 236 13.65 17.43 -9.12
CA TYR A 236 14.13 16.24 -8.41
C TYR A 236 15.06 16.57 -7.23
N ASN A 237 15.96 17.54 -7.44
CA ASN A 237 17.00 17.84 -6.46
C ASN A 237 16.47 18.39 -5.13
N ASN A 238 15.33 19.09 -5.17
CA ASN A 238 14.66 19.67 -4.00
C ASN A 238 13.35 18.94 -3.69
N SER A 239 13.31 17.62 -3.84
CA SER A 239 12.08 16.88 -3.66
C SER A 239 12.27 15.65 -2.78
N TRP A 240 11.31 15.42 -1.89
CA TRP A 240 11.10 14.13 -1.27
C TRP A 240 10.37 13.22 -2.26
N ILE A 241 10.78 11.97 -2.33
CA ILE A 241 10.05 10.94 -3.07
C ILE A 241 9.59 9.88 -2.08
N VAL A 242 8.29 9.60 -2.07
CA VAL A 242 7.70 8.48 -1.33
C VAL A 242 7.16 7.50 -2.36
N PHE A 243 7.68 6.28 -2.34
CA PHE A 243 7.23 5.18 -3.21
C PHE A 243 6.60 4.09 -2.36
N CYS A 244 5.39 3.62 -2.74
CA CYS A 244 4.71 2.50 -2.09
C CYS A 244 3.81 1.75 -3.07
N ALA A 245 3.02 0.79 -2.55
CA ALA A 245 1.87 0.21 -3.25
C ALA A 245 0.63 0.31 -2.36
N ASP A 246 -0.57 0.24 -2.95
CA ASP A 246 -1.81 0.30 -2.19
C ASP A 246 -2.10 -1.02 -1.45
N HIS A 247 -1.84 -2.17 -2.04
CA HIS A 247 -1.88 -3.50 -1.43
C HIS A 247 -1.06 -4.48 -2.26
N GLY A 248 -0.91 -5.71 -1.76
CA GLY A 248 -0.20 -6.79 -2.44
C GLY A 248 -1.13 -7.72 -3.22
N ASP A 249 -0.61 -8.93 -3.47
CA ASP A 249 -1.24 -10.03 -4.20
C ASP A 249 -0.88 -11.37 -3.55
N MET A 250 -1.76 -12.36 -3.58
CA MET A 250 -1.42 -13.69 -3.04
C MET A 250 -0.44 -14.46 -3.91
N ALA A 251 -0.47 -14.23 -5.20
CA ALA A 251 0.44 -14.86 -6.17
C ALA A 251 0.55 -16.39 -6.04
N GLY A 252 -0.49 -17.03 -5.54
CA GLY A 252 -0.56 -18.49 -5.37
C GLY A 252 -0.14 -18.98 -3.98
N GLU A 253 0.21 -18.14 -3.03
CA GLU A 253 0.30 -18.55 -1.62
C GLU A 253 -1.06 -19.07 -1.15
N HIS A 254 -1.09 -20.15 -0.37
CA HIS A 254 -2.32 -20.83 0.07
C HIS A 254 -3.25 -21.27 -1.08
N ASP A 255 -2.73 -21.48 -2.30
CA ASP A 255 -3.52 -21.69 -3.51
C ASP A 255 -4.48 -20.54 -3.84
N LEU A 256 -4.18 -19.30 -3.36
CA LEU A 256 -5.00 -18.13 -3.57
C LEU A 256 -4.46 -17.27 -4.71
N PRO A 257 -5.27 -17.00 -5.74
CA PRO A 257 -4.94 -16.00 -6.74
C PRO A 257 -5.40 -14.61 -6.27
N PHE A 258 -4.76 -13.58 -6.78
CA PHE A 258 -5.18 -12.17 -6.62
C PHE A 258 -5.28 -11.72 -5.16
N LYS A 259 -6.30 -10.95 -4.86
CA LYS A 259 -6.69 -10.41 -3.55
C LYS A 259 -8.09 -10.88 -3.18
N GLY A 260 -8.43 -10.81 -1.89
CA GLY A 260 -9.74 -11.27 -1.44
C GLY A 260 -9.93 -11.08 0.06
N PRO A 261 -11.01 -11.70 0.62
CA PRO A 261 -11.36 -11.60 2.02
C PRO A 261 -10.43 -12.43 2.92
N PHE A 262 -9.15 -12.06 2.93
CA PHE A 262 -8.10 -12.66 3.76
C PHE A 262 -7.02 -11.62 4.03
N LEU A 263 -6.26 -11.80 5.12
CA LEU A 263 -5.30 -10.82 5.62
C LEU A 263 -3.90 -11.43 5.78
N TYR A 264 -3.44 -12.20 4.76
CA TYR A 264 -2.10 -12.77 4.70
C TYR A 264 -1.05 -11.73 4.30
N GLU A 265 0.22 -11.98 4.65
CA GLU A 265 1.34 -11.08 4.35
C GLU A 265 1.46 -10.76 2.85
N GLY A 266 1.16 -11.73 1.97
CA GLY A 266 1.21 -11.53 0.52
C GLY A 266 0.37 -10.38 0.01
N VAL A 267 -0.81 -10.15 0.59
CA VAL A 267 -1.70 -9.02 0.22
C VAL A 267 -1.54 -7.81 1.12
N LEU A 268 -1.05 -7.98 2.36
CA LEU A 268 -0.93 -6.90 3.34
C LEU A 268 0.38 -6.15 3.25
N ARG A 269 1.51 -6.87 3.09
CA ARG A 269 2.83 -6.26 3.11
C ARG A 269 3.17 -5.63 1.76
N VAL A 270 3.37 -4.32 1.78
CA VAL A 270 3.64 -3.50 0.60
C VAL A 270 5.04 -2.86 0.66
N PRO A 271 5.64 -2.53 -0.49
CA PRO A 271 6.86 -1.73 -0.49
C PRO A 271 6.58 -0.34 0.07
N LEU A 272 7.53 0.21 0.81
CA LEU A 272 7.56 1.61 1.21
C LEU A 272 9.00 2.10 1.23
N ILE A 273 9.30 3.12 0.41
CA ILE A 273 10.61 3.71 0.26
C ILE A 273 10.48 5.23 0.35
N VAL A 274 11.29 5.85 1.19
CA VAL A 274 11.34 7.31 1.34
C VAL A 274 12.71 7.81 0.93
N VAL A 275 12.77 8.62 -0.14
CA VAL A 275 14.01 9.17 -0.69
C VAL A 275 14.09 10.66 -0.37
N PRO A 276 15.11 11.12 0.36
CA PRO A 276 15.26 12.54 0.69
C PRO A 276 15.83 13.35 -0.49
N PRO A 277 15.65 14.68 -0.48
CA PRO A 277 16.19 15.59 -1.51
C PRO A 277 17.72 15.52 -1.59
N LEU A 278 18.27 15.85 -2.76
CA LEU A 278 19.73 15.86 -3.02
C LEU A 278 20.41 17.13 -2.54
N ILE A 279 19.75 18.30 -2.67
CA ILE A 279 20.39 19.60 -2.52
C ILE A 279 20.35 20.06 -1.07
N ARG A 280 21.51 20.56 -0.60
CA ARG A 280 21.60 21.42 0.56
C ARG A 280 21.29 22.87 0.15
N PHE A 281 20.13 23.37 0.49
CA PHE A 281 19.96 24.81 0.55
C PHE A 281 20.61 25.31 1.84
N SER A 282 21.61 26.17 1.72
CA SER A 282 22.31 26.78 2.86
C SER A 282 21.27 27.43 3.79
N GLY A 283 21.15 26.93 5.02
CA GLY A 283 20.18 27.37 6.02
C GLY A 283 19.06 26.39 6.38
N ALA A 284 18.75 25.41 5.53
CA ALA A 284 17.79 24.35 5.82
C ALA A 284 18.41 23.17 6.58
N ASP A 285 19.73 23.08 6.62
CA ASP A 285 20.52 21.99 7.23
C ASP A 285 20.39 21.95 8.78
N ARG A 286 19.71 22.92 9.38
CA ARG A 286 19.45 22.92 10.84
C ARG A 286 18.57 21.77 11.32
N GLN A 287 17.91 21.05 10.41
CA GLN A 287 17.04 19.93 10.75
C GLN A 287 17.59 18.55 10.31
N GLY A 288 18.76 18.48 9.70
CA GLY A 288 19.37 17.20 9.30
C GLY A 288 18.57 16.41 8.26
N LEU A 289 17.77 17.07 7.42
CA LEU A 289 16.81 16.44 6.51
C LEU A 289 17.32 16.16 5.10
N PHE A 290 18.61 16.33 4.85
CA PHE A 290 19.19 16.14 3.52
C PHE A 290 19.98 14.84 3.37
N ARG A 291 20.01 14.29 2.15
CA ARG A 291 20.62 13.00 1.84
C ARG A 291 22.04 12.81 2.38
N HIS A 292 22.82 13.87 2.56
CA HIS A 292 24.17 13.77 3.12
C HIS A 292 24.22 13.55 4.64
N SER A 293 23.13 13.87 5.36
CA SER A 293 22.99 13.61 6.80
C SER A 293 22.11 12.39 7.09
N LEU A 294 21.32 11.94 6.08
CA LEU A 294 20.46 10.77 6.20
C LEU A 294 21.16 9.56 5.57
N GLN A 295 21.27 8.48 6.32
CA GLN A 295 21.84 7.24 5.83
C GLN A 295 20.77 6.41 5.14
N PRO A 296 20.89 6.16 3.82
CA PRO A 296 20.07 5.16 3.15
C PRO A 296 20.17 3.83 3.90
N GLY A 297 19.15 3.03 3.84
CA GLY A 297 19.19 1.72 4.48
C GLY A 297 17.81 1.16 4.77
N ARG A 298 17.81 0.01 5.42
CA ARG A 298 16.57 -0.69 5.76
C ARG A 298 16.14 -0.41 7.19
N ARG A 299 14.83 -0.36 7.40
CA ARG A 299 14.20 -0.24 8.71
C ARG A 299 13.23 -1.40 8.88
N ALA A 300 13.50 -2.23 9.87
CA ALA A 300 12.64 -3.35 10.25
C ALA A 300 11.41 -2.92 11.06
N ALA A 301 11.31 -1.63 11.38
CA ALA A 301 10.20 -1.05 12.12
C ALA A 301 8.85 -1.39 11.45
N LEU A 302 7.88 -1.78 12.28
CA LEU A 302 6.52 -2.02 11.85
C LEU A 302 5.86 -0.67 11.53
N CYS A 303 5.33 -0.52 10.32
CA CYS A 303 4.63 0.68 9.87
C CYS A 303 3.39 0.33 9.02
N SER A 304 2.58 1.32 8.73
CA SER A 304 1.32 1.19 8.02
C SER A 304 1.18 2.26 6.93
N LEU A 305 0.36 2.01 5.92
CA LEU A 305 -0.02 3.05 4.96
C LEU A 305 -0.80 4.22 5.61
N LEU A 306 -1.31 4.05 6.84
CA LEU A 306 -1.81 5.15 7.67
C LEU A 306 -0.76 6.23 7.93
N ASP A 307 0.52 5.85 7.94
CA ASP A 307 1.65 6.71 8.26
C ASP A 307 2.02 7.65 7.10
N ILE A 308 1.51 7.40 5.89
CA ILE A 308 1.77 8.24 4.71
C ILE A 308 1.28 9.67 4.96
N ALA A 309 0.01 9.84 5.34
CA ALA A 309 -0.56 11.18 5.55
C ALA A 309 0.19 11.98 6.64
N PRO A 310 0.40 11.48 7.88
CA PRO A 310 1.15 12.23 8.89
C PRO A 310 2.62 12.45 8.51
N THR A 311 3.25 11.54 7.75
CA THR A 311 4.61 11.76 7.22
C THR A 311 4.65 12.92 6.23
N LEU A 312 3.69 12.99 5.30
CA LEU A 312 3.60 14.09 4.35
C LEU A 312 3.32 15.43 5.05
N LEU A 313 2.44 15.43 6.09
CA LEU A 313 2.19 16.62 6.89
C LEU A 313 3.46 17.12 7.58
N ASP A 314 4.22 16.22 8.19
CA ASP A 314 5.50 16.54 8.85
C ASP A 314 6.53 17.10 7.85
N LEU A 315 6.62 16.52 6.63
CA LEU A 315 7.43 17.08 5.54
C LEU A 315 7.03 18.50 5.13
N MET A 316 5.75 18.83 5.24
CA MET A 316 5.21 20.17 4.97
C MET A 316 5.35 21.13 6.16
N GLY A 317 5.78 20.64 7.33
CA GLY A 317 5.84 21.40 8.57
C GLY A 317 4.47 21.66 9.21
N LEU A 318 3.49 20.80 8.93
CA LEU A 318 2.15 20.88 9.51
C LEU A 318 2.03 19.97 10.75
N PRO A 319 1.30 20.39 11.78
CA PRO A 319 0.97 19.52 12.90
C PRO A 319 0.03 18.40 12.44
N LYS A 320 0.21 17.20 13.01
CA LYS A 320 -0.69 16.08 12.78
C LYS A 320 -2.05 16.33 13.44
N PRO A 321 -3.18 16.34 12.70
CA PRO A 321 -4.51 16.36 13.30
C PRO A 321 -4.75 15.13 14.19
N GLU A 322 -5.43 15.29 15.33
CA GLU A 322 -5.70 14.22 16.30
C GLU A 322 -6.44 13.04 15.70
N ARG A 323 -7.31 13.27 14.73
CA ARG A 323 -8.09 12.23 14.04
C ARG A 323 -7.26 11.28 13.20
N LEU A 324 -6.00 11.62 12.82
CA LEU A 324 -5.15 10.73 12.04
C LEU A 324 -4.57 9.64 12.93
N SER A 325 -4.82 8.39 12.56
CA SER A 325 -4.42 7.22 13.35
C SER A 325 -2.94 6.85 13.18
N GLY A 326 -2.30 7.25 12.06
CA GLY A 326 -0.88 6.99 11.79
C GLY A 326 0.07 7.92 12.53
N VAL A 327 1.37 7.68 12.36
CA VAL A 327 2.48 8.49 12.89
C VAL A 327 3.40 8.94 11.76
N SER A 328 4.18 10.01 11.98
CA SER A 328 5.23 10.39 11.03
C SER A 328 6.37 9.38 11.05
N LEU A 329 6.82 8.95 9.86
CA LEU A 329 7.98 8.09 9.69
C LEU A 329 9.30 8.87 9.61
N LEU A 330 9.28 10.21 9.62
CA LEU A 330 10.49 11.02 9.55
C LEU A 330 11.50 10.74 10.67
N PRO A 331 11.10 10.49 11.94
CA PRO A 331 12.06 10.10 12.97
C PRO A 331 12.84 8.83 12.62
N LEU A 332 12.15 7.83 11.99
CA LEU A 332 12.80 6.62 11.50
C LEU A 332 13.70 6.87 10.28
N VAL A 333 13.28 7.76 9.39
CA VAL A 333 14.09 8.18 8.23
C VAL A 333 15.37 8.87 8.70
N ARG A 334 15.28 9.69 9.76
CA ARG A 334 16.42 10.41 10.35
C ARG A 334 17.33 9.52 11.20
N GLY A 335 16.82 8.36 11.66
CA GLY A 335 17.51 7.54 12.66
C GLY A 335 17.36 8.05 14.08
N ASP A 336 16.36 8.91 14.34
CA ASP A 336 16.02 9.46 15.65
C ASP A 336 15.14 8.49 16.45
N ALA A 337 14.59 7.48 15.80
CA ALA A 337 13.76 6.43 16.38
C ALA A 337 14.00 5.07 15.68
N ASP A 338 13.77 3.98 16.41
CA ASP A 338 13.90 2.61 15.92
C ASP A 338 12.53 1.93 15.69
N ALA A 339 11.44 2.50 16.19
CA ALA A 339 10.08 1.95 16.09
C ALA A 339 9.06 3.03 15.78
N ALA A 340 8.05 2.70 14.95
CA ALA A 340 6.87 3.51 14.71
C ALA A 340 5.67 2.97 15.51
N HIS A 341 5.40 1.68 15.39
CA HIS A 341 4.28 1.00 16.05
C HIS A 341 4.73 -0.27 16.75
N GLU A 342 4.11 -0.57 17.88
CA GLU A 342 4.16 -1.90 18.49
C GLU A 342 3.23 -2.86 17.75
N HIS A 343 2.08 -2.36 17.29
CA HIS A 343 1.07 -3.12 16.56
C HIS A 343 0.53 -2.32 15.39
N VAL A 344 0.26 -3.00 14.27
CA VAL A 344 -0.54 -2.48 13.15
C VAL A 344 -1.82 -3.30 12.99
N PHE A 345 -2.81 -2.70 12.34
CA PHE A 345 -4.14 -3.26 12.20
C PHE A 345 -4.57 -3.25 10.74
N ALA A 346 -5.38 -4.24 10.36
CA ALA A 346 -6.03 -4.27 9.06
C ALA A 346 -7.45 -4.80 9.18
N GLU A 347 -8.27 -4.43 8.20
CA GLU A 347 -9.69 -4.74 8.17
C GLU A 347 -10.17 -5.19 6.80
N TRP A 348 -11.16 -6.07 6.81
CA TRP A 348 -11.96 -6.43 5.65
C TRP A 348 -13.43 -6.44 6.06
N HIS A 349 -14.29 -5.81 5.27
CA HIS A 349 -15.67 -5.56 5.72
C HIS A 349 -16.68 -6.64 5.37
N GLY A 350 -16.59 -7.23 4.22
CA GLY A 350 -17.56 -8.25 3.88
C GLY A 350 -16.95 -9.53 3.29
N PRO A 351 -16.81 -10.65 3.98
CA PRO A 351 -17.13 -10.92 5.39
C PRO A 351 -16.22 -10.18 6.36
N ALA A 352 -16.73 -9.84 7.55
CA ALA A 352 -15.99 -9.04 8.51
C ALA A 352 -14.78 -9.79 9.08
N ILE A 353 -13.58 -9.26 8.82
CA ILE A 353 -12.31 -9.79 9.32
C ILE A 353 -11.49 -8.63 9.87
N ARG A 354 -10.84 -8.84 11.01
CA ARG A 354 -9.94 -7.87 11.64
C ARG A 354 -8.64 -8.53 12.03
N MET A 355 -7.55 -7.79 11.91
CA MET A 355 -6.20 -8.26 12.20
C MET A 355 -5.48 -7.29 13.09
N VAL A 356 -4.70 -7.84 14.04
CA VAL A 356 -3.63 -7.16 14.75
C VAL A 356 -2.32 -7.90 14.51
N ARG A 357 -1.26 -7.15 14.20
CA ARG A 357 0.07 -7.68 13.93
C ARG A 357 1.10 -6.92 14.76
N SER A 358 1.94 -7.66 15.46
CA SER A 358 3.22 -7.20 16.03
C SER A 358 4.37 -7.49 15.06
N ALA A 359 5.61 -7.23 15.47
CA ALA A 359 6.79 -7.61 14.67
C ALA A 359 6.87 -9.15 14.46
N ARG A 360 6.45 -9.95 15.48
CA ARG A 360 6.56 -11.40 15.47
C ARG A 360 5.23 -12.11 15.19
N LEU A 361 4.16 -11.70 15.84
CA LEU A 361 2.90 -12.45 15.84
C LEU A 361 1.82 -11.68 15.07
N LYS A 362 0.99 -12.43 14.35
CA LYS A 362 -0.21 -11.91 13.68
C LYS A 362 -1.43 -12.71 14.12
N TYR A 363 -2.44 -12.00 14.62
CA TYR A 363 -3.74 -12.56 15.00
C TYR A 363 -4.84 -11.99 14.11
N VAL A 364 -5.66 -12.89 13.58
CA VAL A 364 -6.80 -12.56 12.71
C VAL A 364 -8.07 -13.11 13.34
N ARG A 365 -9.09 -12.26 13.42
CA ARG A 365 -10.42 -12.63 13.91
C ARG A 365 -11.45 -12.47 12.81
N HIS A 366 -12.19 -13.54 12.57
CA HIS A 366 -13.34 -13.56 11.68
C HIS A 366 -14.62 -13.42 12.50
N ARG A 367 -15.56 -12.62 12.05
CA ARG A 367 -16.83 -12.47 12.72
C ARG A 367 -17.62 -13.78 12.82
N ALA A 368 -17.47 -14.67 11.84
CA ALA A 368 -18.02 -16.02 11.85
C ALA A 368 -17.46 -16.95 12.96
N GLY A 369 -16.53 -16.46 13.80
CA GLY A 369 -15.97 -17.16 14.94
C GLY A 369 -14.64 -17.88 14.68
N ALA A 370 -14.13 -17.89 13.44
CA ALA A 370 -12.80 -18.42 13.18
C ALA A 370 -11.71 -17.46 13.67
N GLU A 371 -10.61 -18.03 14.16
CA GLU A 371 -9.41 -17.29 14.57
C GLU A 371 -8.18 -17.88 13.90
N GLU A 372 -7.23 -17.01 13.55
CA GLU A 372 -5.94 -17.40 13.00
C GLU A 372 -4.83 -16.72 13.81
N LEU A 373 -3.76 -17.45 14.09
CA LEU A 373 -2.57 -16.94 14.76
C LEU A 373 -1.33 -17.50 14.05
N PHE A 374 -0.43 -16.60 13.66
CA PHE A 374 0.80 -16.97 12.97
C PHE A 374 2.02 -16.37 13.68
N ASP A 375 3.11 -17.15 13.76
CA ASP A 375 4.42 -16.68 14.16
C ASP A 375 5.25 -16.38 12.92
N LEU A 376 5.31 -15.11 12.53
CA LEU A 376 5.94 -14.67 11.28
C LEU A 376 7.46 -14.81 11.28
N THR A 377 8.08 -15.04 12.44
CA THR A 377 9.52 -15.31 12.54
C THR A 377 9.82 -16.76 12.16
N GLU A 378 9.00 -17.68 12.62
CA GLU A 378 9.17 -19.12 12.38
C GLU A 378 8.46 -19.57 11.08
N ASP A 379 7.40 -18.88 10.71
CA ASP A 379 6.53 -19.21 9.58
C ASP A 379 6.12 -17.93 8.82
N PRO A 380 7.03 -17.32 8.07
CA PRO A 380 6.76 -16.09 7.33
C PRO A 380 5.73 -16.25 6.19
N HIS A 381 5.39 -17.48 5.81
CA HIS A 381 4.37 -17.79 4.81
C HIS A 381 3.03 -18.22 5.42
N GLU A 382 2.88 -18.16 6.75
CA GLU A 382 1.61 -18.39 7.45
C GLU A 382 0.96 -19.75 7.14
N THR A 383 1.79 -20.78 7.02
CA THR A 383 1.36 -22.13 6.62
C THR A 383 0.71 -22.92 7.76
N ARG A 384 0.91 -22.48 9.02
CA ARG A 384 0.45 -23.16 10.21
C ARG A 384 -0.33 -22.23 11.13
N ASN A 385 -1.64 -22.46 11.24
CA ASN A 385 -2.47 -21.73 12.19
C ASN A 385 -2.22 -22.23 13.63
N LEU A 386 -1.75 -21.35 14.50
CA LEU A 386 -1.40 -21.61 15.90
C LEU A 386 -2.52 -21.23 16.89
N ALA A 387 -3.69 -20.78 16.42
CA ALA A 387 -4.76 -20.27 17.28
C ALA A 387 -5.26 -21.31 18.30
N ALA A 388 -5.23 -22.61 17.95
CA ALA A 388 -5.59 -23.71 18.86
C ALA A 388 -4.40 -24.28 19.66
N ALA A 389 -3.17 -23.81 19.44
CA ALA A 389 -1.98 -24.36 20.08
C ALA A 389 -1.86 -23.88 21.54
N PRO A 390 -1.81 -24.77 22.54
CA PRO A 390 -1.75 -24.39 23.96
C PRO A 390 -0.56 -23.50 24.31
N ALA A 391 0.58 -23.70 23.65
CA ALA A 391 1.79 -22.92 23.88
C ALA A 391 1.61 -21.42 23.51
N TYR A 392 0.65 -21.07 22.66
CA TYR A 392 0.37 -19.71 22.22
C TYR A 392 -0.92 -19.12 22.83
N ALA A 393 -1.53 -19.80 23.80
CA ALA A 393 -2.81 -19.36 24.38
C ALA A 393 -2.71 -17.97 25.03
N ALA A 394 -1.61 -17.66 25.72
CA ALA A 394 -1.38 -16.36 26.34
C ALA A 394 -1.17 -15.25 25.28
N ASP A 395 -0.38 -15.52 24.26
CA ASP A 395 -0.12 -14.59 23.15
C ASP A 395 -1.42 -14.29 22.39
N ARG A 396 -2.20 -15.31 22.08
CA ARG A 396 -3.52 -15.16 21.45
C ARG A 396 -4.44 -14.28 22.28
N ALA A 397 -4.53 -14.53 23.60
CA ALA A 397 -5.38 -13.74 24.49
C ALA A 397 -4.93 -12.26 24.54
N ALA A 398 -3.62 -12.01 24.58
CA ALA A 398 -3.06 -10.66 24.60
C ALA A 398 -3.38 -9.89 23.30
N LEU A 399 -3.18 -10.52 22.13
CA LEU A 399 -3.47 -9.92 20.83
C LEU A 399 -4.98 -9.73 20.62
N SER A 400 -5.80 -10.69 21.05
CA SER A 400 -7.25 -10.56 21.03
C SER A 400 -7.71 -9.34 21.84
N ALA A 401 -7.22 -9.18 23.09
CA ALA A 401 -7.52 -8.03 23.93
C ALA A 401 -6.98 -6.70 23.33
N ARG A 402 -5.82 -6.73 22.65
CA ARG A 402 -5.29 -5.54 21.94
C ARG A 402 -6.19 -5.16 20.77
N LEU A 403 -6.70 -6.14 20.03
CA LEU A 403 -7.65 -5.92 18.96
C LEU A 403 -8.95 -5.32 19.49
N ASP A 404 -9.51 -5.84 20.58
CA ASP A 404 -10.74 -5.31 21.19
C ASP A 404 -10.59 -3.84 21.58
N ARG A 405 -9.46 -3.48 22.19
CA ARG A 405 -9.16 -2.07 22.51
C ARG A 405 -9.13 -1.21 21.25
N HIS A 406 -8.47 -1.67 20.18
CA HIS A 406 -8.40 -0.95 18.92
C HIS A 406 -9.79 -0.72 18.30
N LEU A 407 -10.64 -1.75 18.28
CA LEU A 407 -12.00 -1.63 17.74
C LEU A 407 -12.83 -0.60 18.54
N ALA A 408 -12.67 -0.58 19.86
CA ALA A 408 -13.32 0.40 20.72
C ALA A 408 -12.77 1.83 20.53
N GLU A 409 -11.44 1.99 20.44
CA GLU A 409 -10.76 3.27 20.22
C GLU A 409 -11.12 3.91 18.87
N THR A 410 -11.30 3.11 17.84
CA THR A 410 -11.62 3.57 16.48
C THR A 410 -13.11 3.66 16.18
N GLY A 411 -13.96 3.14 17.07
CA GLY A 411 -15.39 3.01 16.82
C GLY A 411 -15.70 2.06 15.65
N ASP A 412 -14.87 1.02 15.48
CA ASP A 412 -15.02 0.07 14.39
C ASP A 412 -16.34 -0.71 14.50
N PRO A 413 -17.16 -0.75 13.44
CA PRO A 413 -18.48 -1.41 13.46
C PRO A 413 -18.42 -2.94 13.41
N PHE A 414 -17.28 -3.58 13.68
CA PHE A 414 -17.07 -5.02 13.53
C PHE A 414 -18.17 -5.89 14.17
N ALA A 415 -18.66 -5.50 15.35
CA ALA A 415 -19.71 -6.22 16.06
C ALA A 415 -21.11 -6.03 15.40
N ASP A 416 -21.31 -4.90 14.73
CA ASP A 416 -22.63 -4.45 14.22
C ASP A 416 -22.76 -4.54 12.69
N LEU A 417 -21.82 -5.17 12.00
CA LEU A 417 -21.78 -5.23 10.52
C LEU A 417 -22.99 -5.96 9.88
N ASP A 418 -23.83 -6.65 10.67
CA ASP A 418 -25.12 -7.21 10.19
C ASP A 418 -26.12 -6.14 9.75
N ARG A 419 -25.95 -4.89 10.19
CA ARG A 419 -26.86 -3.79 9.85
C ARG A 419 -26.49 -3.11 8.53
N HIS A 420 -25.31 -3.35 8.01
CA HIS A 420 -24.84 -2.85 6.72
C HIS A 420 -24.74 -4.04 5.77
N GLU A 421 -25.78 -4.25 4.96
CA GLU A 421 -25.82 -5.25 3.88
C GLU A 421 -24.77 -4.98 2.80
N PHE A 422 -23.48 -5.09 3.15
CA PHE A 422 -22.43 -5.20 2.17
C PHE A 422 -22.38 -6.66 1.69
N ILE A 423 -23.32 -7.00 0.82
CA ILE A 423 -23.39 -8.31 0.20
C ILE A 423 -22.18 -8.46 -0.72
N PHE A 424 -21.15 -9.10 -0.20
CA PHE A 424 -20.11 -9.70 -1.04
C PHE A 424 -20.75 -10.87 -1.79
N ASP A 425 -21.09 -10.69 -3.05
CA ASP A 425 -21.53 -11.79 -3.91
C ASP A 425 -20.29 -12.49 -4.50
N PRO A 426 -19.94 -13.71 -4.01
CA PRO A 426 -18.78 -14.45 -4.51
C PRO A 426 -18.89 -14.76 -6.02
N LYS A 427 -20.12 -14.82 -6.58
CA LYS A 427 -20.36 -15.11 -8.00
C LYS A 427 -19.96 -13.94 -8.90
N ARG A 428 -20.00 -12.68 -8.41
CA ARG A 428 -19.53 -11.51 -9.18
C ARG A 428 -18.00 -11.50 -9.38
N TRP A 429 -17.25 -12.14 -8.50
CA TRP A 429 -15.79 -12.21 -8.57
C TRP A 429 -15.29 -13.45 -9.31
N ALA A 430 -16.18 -14.42 -9.57
CA ALA A 430 -15.86 -15.62 -10.35
C ALA A 430 -15.93 -15.39 -11.87
N GLN A 431 -16.43 -14.25 -12.32
CA GLN A 431 -16.44 -13.90 -13.73
C GLN A 431 -15.10 -13.26 -14.14
N PRO A 432 -14.53 -13.63 -15.30
CA PRO A 432 -13.40 -12.89 -15.86
C PRO A 432 -13.86 -11.44 -16.05
N ALA A 433 -12.98 -10.50 -15.71
CA ALA A 433 -13.21 -9.07 -15.86
C ALA A 433 -13.39 -8.73 -17.35
N THR A 434 -14.60 -8.89 -17.87
CA THR A 434 -15.02 -8.31 -19.12
C THR A 434 -15.84 -7.07 -18.79
N THR A 435 -15.20 -5.93 -18.90
CA THR A 435 -15.72 -4.56 -18.81
C THR A 435 -15.18 -3.76 -17.62
N PHE A 436 -14.11 -3.04 -17.92
CA PHE A 436 -13.79 -1.76 -17.30
C PHE A 436 -13.56 -0.73 -18.39
#